data_dbb6c39181e8be85567629c3b9467d77
#
_entry.id   dbb6c39181e8be85567629c3b9467d77
#
_cell.length_a   1.000
_cell.length_b   1.000
_cell.length_c   1.000
_cell.angle_alpha   90.00
_cell.angle_beta   90.00
_cell.angle_gamma   90.00
#
_symmetry.space_group_name_H-M   'P 1'
#
loop_
_entity.id
_entity.type
_entity.pdbx_description
1 polymer ?
#
loop_
_entity_poly.entity_id
_entity_poly.type
_entity_poly.pdbx_seq_one_letter_code
_entity_poly.pdbx_strand_id
1 'polypeptide(L)'
;MNNSYSALMVDMRHSRCLSDSRRQSAQEDLANAMDCTNELFKTELEMPLMFSAGDELQGLFRSTAGAFLAYRFIKILVQTVDLRGGIGVGEWKTRMQSALSTEQDGSAYHRARRAIAASEKDKYSNLKIIDASGVSREKE
;
A
#
# COMPACT_ATOMS: atom_id res chain seq x y z
N MET A 1 3.84 -19.22 17.33
CA MET A 1 2.90 -18.77 16.30
C MET A 1 3.38 -17.45 15.70
N ASN A 2 3.44 -17.40 14.40
CA ASN A 2 3.93 -16.21 13.73
C ASN A 2 2.79 -15.20 13.57
N ASN A 3 2.92 -14.04 14.20
CA ASN A 3 1.93 -12.96 14.13
C ASN A 3 2.41 -11.85 13.21
N SER A 4 3.20 -12.20 12.21
CA SER A 4 3.71 -11.22 11.26
C SER A 4 2.68 -10.93 10.19
N TYR A 5 2.50 -9.64 9.91
CA TYR A 5 1.58 -9.14 8.89
C TYR A 5 2.35 -8.22 7.96
N SER A 6 1.75 -7.90 6.82
CA SER A 6 2.36 -7.00 5.86
C SER A 6 1.37 -5.88 5.54
N ALA A 7 1.71 -4.68 5.97
CA ALA A 7 0.92 -3.50 5.63
C ALA A 7 1.40 -2.96 4.28
N LEU A 8 0.44 -2.64 3.41
CA LEU A 8 0.71 -2.06 2.10
C LEU A 8 0.19 -0.64 2.06
N MET A 9 1.02 0.28 1.62
CA MET A 9 0.63 1.65 1.32
C MET A 9 0.99 1.95 -0.13
N VAL A 10 0.05 2.58 -0.85
CA VAL A 10 0.22 2.92 -2.26
C VAL A 10 -0.25 4.34 -2.46
N ASP A 11 0.54 5.15 -3.15
CA ASP A 11 0.10 6.48 -3.54
C ASP A 11 0.58 6.82 -4.95
N MET A 12 0.16 7.98 -5.44
CA MET A 12 0.50 8.44 -6.79
C MET A 12 1.78 9.25 -6.75
N ARG A 13 2.71 8.94 -7.68
CA ARG A 13 3.90 9.75 -7.87
C ARG A 13 3.54 11.03 -8.60
N HIS A 14 4.18 12.13 -8.19
CA HIS A 14 4.03 13.42 -8.88
C HIS A 14 2.59 13.90 -9.00
N SER A 15 1.75 13.57 -8.01
CA SER A 15 0.34 13.95 -8.06
C SER A 15 0.14 15.47 -8.15
N ARG A 16 1.09 16.24 -7.61
CA ARG A 16 1.01 17.70 -7.65
C ARG A 16 1.22 18.26 -9.05
N CYS A 17 1.80 17.49 -9.97
CA CYS A 17 2.06 17.91 -11.34
C CYS A 17 0.88 17.63 -12.27
N LEU A 18 -0.17 16.98 -11.76
CA LEU A 18 -1.34 16.63 -12.58
C LEU A 18 -2.32 17.78 -12.63
N SER A 19 -2.97 17.97 -13.79
CA SER A 19 -4.13 18.84 -13.87
C SER A 19 -5.27 18.28 -13.02
N ASP A 20 -6.25 19.12 -12.70
CA ASP A 20 -7.39 18.67 -11.89
C ASP A 20 -8.14 17.52 -12.54
N SER A 21 -8.36 17.58 -13.85
CA SER A 21 -9.08 16.51 -14.56
C SER A 21 -8.29 15.21 -14.59
N ARG A 22 -6.97 15.29 -14.77
CA ARG A 22 -6.12 14.10 -14.76
C ARG A 22 -6.02 13.49 -13.37
N ARG A 23 -5.95 14.33 -12.36
CA ARG A 23 -5.93 13.85 -10.96
C ARG A 23 -7.24 13.13 -10.64
N GLN A 24 -8.37 13.69 -11.06
CA GLN A 24 -9.66 13.06 -10.83
C GLN A 24 -9.75 11.70 -11.53
N SER A 25 -9.30 11.61 -12.78
CA SER A 25 -9.28 10.34 -13.50
C SER A 25 -8.41 9.31 -12.81
N ALA A 26 -7.24 9.73 -12.33
CA ALA A 26 -6.33 8.84 -11.61
C ALA A 26 -6.93 8.37 -10.29
N GLN A 27 -7.62 9.26 -9.57
CA GLN A 27 -8.28 8.89 -8.31
C GLN A 27 -9.40 7.88 -8.56
N GLU A 28 -10.16 8.05 -9.63
CA GLU A 28 -11.21 7.11 -9.99
C GLU A 28 -10.64 5.74 -10.35
N ASP A 29 -9.56 5.73 -11.13
CA ASP A 29 -8.89 4.48 -11.48
C ASP A 29 -8.35 3.78 -10.25
N LEU A 30 -7.77 4.54 -9.33
CA LEU A 30 -7.23 3.99 -8.10
C LEU A 30 -8.36 3.43 -7.22
N ALA A 31 -9.48 4.13 -7.14
CA ALA A 31 -10.64 3.65 -6.38
C ALA A 31 -11.19 2.35 -6.97
N ASN A 32 -11.28 2.26 -8.29
CA ASN A 32 -11.75 1.05 -8.96
C ASN A 32 -10.76 -0.10 -8.74
N ALA A 33 -9.47 0.19 -8.81
CA ALA A 33 -8.44 -0.83 -8.55
C ALA A 33 -8.51 -1.30 -7.10
N MET A 34 -8.78 -0.40 -6.17
CA MET A 34 -8.95 -0.75 -4.76
C MET A 34 -10.10 -1.75 -4.60
N ASP A 35 -11.25 -1.47 -5.20
CA ASP A 35 -12.40 -2.35 -5.09
C ASP A 35 -12.11 -3.73 -5.69
N CYS A 36 -11.47 -3.77 -6.86
CA CYS A 36 -11.10 -5.04 -7.49
C CYS A 36 -10.10 -5.81 -6.64
N THR A 37 -9.14 -5.12 -6.07
CA THR A 37 -8.12 -5.75 -5.24
C THR A 37 -8.72 -6.32 -3.96
N ASN A 38 -9.61 -5.57 -3.31
CA ASN A 38 -10.29 -6.03 -2.12
C ASN A 38 -11.09 -7.30 -2.38
N GLU A 39 -11.71 -7.40 -3.54
CA GLU A 39 -12.47 -8.60 -3.89
C GLU A 39 -11.55 -9.77 -4.23
N LEU A 40 -10.55 -9.53 -5.08
CA LEU A 40 -9.66 -10.59 -5.55
C LEU A 40 -8.78 -11.15 -4.43
N PHE A 41 -8.34 -10.30 -3.52
CA PHE A 41 -7.41 -10.66 -2.44
C PHE A 41 -8.09 -10.80 -1.09
N LYS A 42 -9.41 -10.96 -1.04
CA LYS A 42 -10.13 -10.95 0.23
C LYS A 42 -9.67 -12.01 1.23
N THR A 43 -9.20 -13.17 0.74
CA THR A 43 -8.68 -14.20 1.64
C THR A 43 -7.28 -13.90 2.14
N GLU A 44 -6.54 -13.03 1.45
CA GLU A 44 -5.20 -12.59 1.82
C GLU A 44 -5.20 -11.35 2.70
N LEU A 45 -6.33 -10.66 2.76
CA LEU A 45 -6.44 -9.40 3.51
C LEU A 45 -6.93 -9.66 4.93
N GLU A 46 -6.20 -9.11 5.89
CA GLU A 46 -6.66 -9.02 7.27
C GLU A 46 -7.51 -7.77 7.45
N MET A 47 -7.08 -6.65 6.85
CA MET A 47 -7.83 -5.40 6.82
C MET A 47 -7.90 -4.92 5.39
N PRO A 48 -9.08 -4.53 4.88
CA PRO A 48 -9.22 -4.15 3.49
C PRO A 48 -8.45 -2.88 3.16
N LEU A 49 -8.10 -2.74 1.88
CA LEU A 49 -7.55 -1.51 1.38
C LEU A 49 -8.60 -0.41 1.44
N MET A 50 -8.20 0.76 1.87
CA MET A 50 -9.04 1.96 1.86
C MET A 50 -8.17 3.19 1.76
N PHE A 51 -8.78 4.29 1.37
CA PHE A 51 -8.05 5.55 1.33
C PHE A 51 -7.80 6.05 2.74
N SER A 52 -6.57 6.49 2.99
CA SER A 52 -6.23 7.15 4.25
C SER A 52 -6.36 8.65 4.05
N ALA A 53 -5.28 9.37 3.82
CA ALA A 53 -5.31 10.80 3.58
C ALA A 53 -5.16 11.07 2.08
N GLY A 54 -6.16 11.68 1.45
CA GLY A 54 -6.07 12.05 0.05
C GLY A 54 -6.04 10.83 -0.87
N ASP A 55 -4.91 10.65 -1.58
CA ASP A 55 -4.78 9.65 -2.63
C ASP A 55 -3.98 8.42 -2.20
N GLU A 56 -3.84 8.18 -0.91
CA GLU A 56 -3.07 7.05 -0.42
C GLU A 56 -3.99 5.90 -0.04
N LEU A 57 -3.69 4.70 -0.56
CA LEU A 57 -4.35 3.46 -0.15
C LEU A 57 -3.55 2.80 0.95
N GLN A 58 -4.25 2.13 1.85
CA GLN A 58 -3.64 1.44 2.98
C GLN A 58 -4.44 0.20 3.31
N GLY A 59 -3.74 -0.92 3.48
CA GLY A 59 -4.38 -2.19 3.84
C GLY A 59 -3.41 -3.11 4.54
N LEU A 60 -3.92 -4.19 5.11
CA LEU A 60 -3.11 -5.14 5.86
C LEU A 60 -3.29 -6.54 5.29
N PHE A 61 -2.19 -7.17 4.94
CA PHE A 61 -2.17 -8.51 4.35
C PHE A 61 -1.60 -9.52 5.33
N ARG A 62 -2.01 -10.76 5.17
CA ARG A 62 -1.52 -11.86 6.01
C ARG A 62 -0.14 -12.33 5.59
N SER A 63 0.31 -11.99 4.38
CA SER A 63 1.63 -12.37 3.89
C SER A 63 2.25 -11.27 3.07
N THR A 64 3.58 -11.26 3.03
CA THR A 64 4.31 -10.31 2.18
C THR A 64 4.06 -10.60 0.70
N ALA A 65 3.99 -11.87 0.33
CA ALA A 65 3.69 -12.25 -1.04
C ALA A 65 2.34 -11.71 -1.49
N GLY A 66 1.32 -11.81 -0.63
CA GLY A 66 0.00 -11.26 -0.93
C GLY A 66 0.03 -9.75 -1.14
N ALA A 67 0.73 -9.03 -0.27
CA ALA A 67 0.86 -7.58 -0.38
C ALA A 67 1.59 -7.20 -1.67
N PHE A 68 2.67 -7.91 -1.99
CA PHE A 68 3.45 -7.65 -3.20
C PHE A 68 2.61 -7.88 -4.46
N LEU A 69 1.90 -9.01 -4.52
CA LEU A 69 1.07 -9.33 -5.68
C LEU A 69 -0.08 -8.33 -5.82
N ALA A 70 -0.67 -7.89 -4.72
CA ALA A 70 -1.71 -6.88 -4.75
C ALA A 70 -1.19 -5.56 -5.30
N TYR A 71 0.01 -5.15 -4.89
CA TYR A 71 0.63 -3.95 -5.42
C TYR A 71 0.83 -4.05 -6.93
N ARG A 72 1.34 -5.20 -7.41
CA ARG A 72 1.54 -5.43 -8.83
C ARG A 72 0.21 -5.41 -9.59
N PHE A 73 -0.81 -5.98 -9.00
CA PHE A 73 -2.15 -5.98 -9.60
C PHE A 73 -2.70 -4.56 -9.74
N ILE A 74 -2.55 -3.75 -8.70
CA ILE A 74 -2.98 -2.36 -8.74
C ILE A 74 -2.22 -1.59 -9.83
N LYS A 75 -0.91 -1.81 -9.94
CA LYS A 75 -0.10 -1.15 -10.97
C LYS A 75 -0.55 -1.51 -12.38
N ILE A 76 -0.97 -2.75 -12.59
CA ILE A 76 -1.49 -3.18 -13.90
C ILE A 76 -2.80 -2.47 -14.22
N LEU A 77 -3.67 -2.31 -13.23
CA LEU A 77 -4.99 -1.70 -13.44
C LEU A 77 -4.92 -0.18 -13.59
N VAL A 78 -3.99 0.46 -12.90
CA VAL A 78 -3.91 1.93 -12.91
C VAL A 78 -2.78 2.35 -13.85
N GLN A 79 -3.16 2.79 -15.05
CA GLN A 79 -2.22 3.18 -16.08
C GLN A 79 -2.17 4.69 -16.32
N THR A 80 -3.04 5.45 -15.64
CA THR A 80 -3.17 6.90 -15.83
C THR A 80 -2.11 7.69 -15.08
N VAL A 81 -1.44 7.08 -14.11
CA VAL A 81 -0.45 7.74 -13.26
C VAL A 81 0.54 6.71 -12.74
N ASP A 82 1.75 7.16 -12.46
CA ASP A 82 2.74 6.30 -11.81
C ASP A 82 2.41 6.16 -10.33
N LEU A 83 2.55 4.95 -9.83
CA LEU A 83 2.31 4.64 -8.42
C LEU A 83 3.63 4.30 -7.74
N ARG A 84 3.65 4.51 -6.44
CA ARG A 84 4.73 4.02 -5.59
C ARG A 84 4.11 3.33 -4.39
N GLY A 85 4.85 2.41 -3.81
CA GLY A 85 4.35 1.63 -2.70
C GLY A 85 5.39 1.39 -1.63
N GLY A 86 4.89 1.06 -0.46
CA GLY A 86 5.69 0.62 0.65
C GLY A 86 5.03 -0.55 1.33
N ILE A 87 5.80 -1.58 1.62
CA ILE A 87 5.32 -2.73 2.38
C ILE A 87 6.12 -2.80 3.66
N GLY A 88 5.43 -2.82 4.78
CA GLY A 88 6.04 -2.98 6.08
C GLY A 88 5.65 -4.33 6.66
N VAL A 89 6.65 -5.11 7.07
CA VAL A 89 6.45 -6.44 7.64
C VAL A 89 6.68 -6.35 9.13
N GLY A 90 5.70 -6.79 9.91
CA GLY A 90 5.83 -6.73 11.36
C GLY A 90 4.55 -7.09 12.07
N GLU A 91 4.37 -6.54 13.25
CA GLU A 91 3.22 -6.82 14.08
C GLU A 91 2.08 -5.86 13.77
N TRP A 92 0.90 -6.31 14.07
CA TRP A 92 -0.33 -5.53 13.94
C TRP A 92 -1.02 -5.46 15.29
N LYS A 93 -1.50 -4.27 15.63
CA LYS A 93 -2.30 -4.05 16.84
C LYS A 93 -3.56 -3.30 16.44
N THR A 94 -4.69 -3.84 16.86
CA THR A 94 -5.96 -3.19 16.61
C THR A 94 -6.11 -2.01 17.58
N ARG A 95 -6.36 -0.84 17.01
CA ARG A 95 -6.61 0.36 17.83
C ARG A 95 -8.11 0.49 18.02
N MET A 96 -8.54 0.51 19.30
CA MET A 96 -9.94 0.72 19.66
C MET A 96 -10.92 -0.20 18.96
N GLN A 97 -10.49 -1.43 18.66
CA GLN A 97 -11.32 -2.45 18.01
C GLN A 97 -11.89 -1.97 16.65
N SER A 98 -11.23 -1.05 16.00
CA SER A 98 -11.67 -0.54 14.72
C SER A 98 -11.48 -1.57 13.62
N ALA A 99 -12.44 -1.62 12.68
CA ALA A 99 -12.33 -2.43 11.47
C ALA A 99 -11.67 -1.69 10.31
N LEU A 100 -11.31 -0.42 10.49
CA LEU A 100 -10.70 0.39 9.44
C LEU A 100 -9.20 0.25 9.46
N SER A 101 -8.60 -0.06 8.30
CA SER A 101 -7.14 -0.21 8.19
C SER A 101 -6.41 1.08 8.58
N THR A 102 -7.03 2.23 8.35
CA THR A 102 -6.42 3.53 8.65
C THR A 102 -6.36 3.84 10.14
N GLU A 103 -7.05 3.03 10.97
CA GLU A 103 -7.06 3.20 12.41
C GLU A 103 -6.30 2.09 13.14
N GLN A 104 -5.48 1.34 12.42
CA GLN A 104 -4.69 0.28 12.98
C GLN A 104 -3.29 0.78 13.33
N ASP A 105 -2.59 0.00 14.16
CA ASP A 105 -1.26 0.36 14.62
C ASP A 105 -0.38 -0.88 14.64
N GLY A 106 0.90 -0.68 14.93
CA GLY A 106 1.87 -1.75 15.01
C GLY A 106 3.06 -1.52 14.09
N SER A 107 4.10 -2.35 14.26
CA SER A 107 5.34 -2.16 13.52
C SER A 107 5.15 -2.35 12.01
N ALA A 108 4.17 -3.16 11.58
CA ALA A 108 3.91 -3.33 10.16
C ALA A 108 3.54 -1.98 9.52
N TYR A 109 2.64 -1.23 10.15
CA TYR A 109 2.21 0.06 9.62
C TYR A 109 3.33 1.10 9.67
N HIS A 110 4.10 1.14 10.76
CA HIS A 110 5.22 2.07 10.87
C HIS A 110 6.29 1.78 9.81
N ARG A 111 6.56 0.51 9.55
CA ARG A 111 7.53 0.12 8.52
C ARG A 111 7.01 0.40 7.12
N ALA A 112 5.72 0.23 6.87
CA ALA A 112 5.13 0.57 5.58
C ALA A 112 5.26 2.07 5.32
N ARG A 113 5.03 2.90 6.34
CA ARG A 113 5.18 4.35 6.22
C ARG A 113 6.62 4.73 5.88
N ARG A 114 7.58 4.10 6.54
CA ARG A 114 9.00 4.32 6.24
C ARG A 114 9.35 3.82 4.83
N ALA A 115 8.77 2.70 4.42
CA ALA A 115 9.04 2.12 3.11
C ALA A 115 8.57 3.03 1.99
N ILE A 116 7.35 3.56 2.11
CA ILE A 116 6.82 4.43 1.06
C ILE A 116 7.59 5.75 1.02
N ALA A 117 8.01 6.27 2.17
CA ALA A 117 8.85 7.46 2.21
C ALA A 117 10.21 7.21 1.55
N ALA A 118 10.77 6.00 1.74
CA ALA A 118 12.02 5.64 1.08
C ALA A 118 11.85 5.51 -0.43
N SER A 119 10.69 5.03 -0.90
CA SER A 119 10.44 4.92 -2.33
C SER A 119 10.32 6.28 -3.01
N GLU A 120 9.92 7.31 -2.28
CA GLU A 120 9.88 8.67 -2.82
C GLU A 120 11.25 9.18 -3.26
N LYS A 121 12.28 8.74 -2.55
CA LYS A 121 13.65 9.22 -2.76
C LYS A 121 14.42 8.40 -3.80
N ASP A 122 13.84 7.29 -4.23
CA ASP A 122 14.50 6.38 -5.16
C ASP A 122 13.84 6.45 -6.52
N LYS A 123 14.51 7.07 -7.47
CA LYS A 123 13.98 7.21 -8.82
C LYS A 123 14.02 5.93 -9.64
N TYR A 124 14.68 4.89 -9.14
CA TYR A 124 14.83 3.63 -9.85
C TYR A 124 13.91 2.52 -9.33
N SER A 125 13.23 2.76 -8.21
CA SER A 125 12.35 1.76 -7.63
C SER A 125 11.09 2.43 -7.09
N ASN A 126 9.95 1.88 -7.46
CA ASN A 126 8.65 2.38 -7.01
C ASN A 126 8.13 1.62 -5.80
N LEU A 127 8.82 0.57 -5.37
CA LEU A 127 8.38 -0.24 -4.23
C LEU A 127 9.55 -0.51 -3.31
N LYS A 128 9.33 -0.34 -2.03
CA LYS A 128 10.27 -0.73 -0.98
C LYS A 128 9.56 -1.63 0.01
N ILE A 129 10.30 -2.56 0.59
CA ILE A 129 9.80 -3.46 1.62
C ILE A 129 10.73 -3.33 2.82
N ILE A 130 10.16 -3.07 4.00
CA ILE A 130 10.92 -2.97 5.24
C ILE A 130 10.41 -4.01 6.22
N ASP A 131 11.33 -4.85 6.71
CA ASP A 131 11.03 -5.81 7.75
C ASP A 131 11.90 -5.51 8.99
N ALA A 132 11.93 -6.44 9.93
CA ALA A 132 12.67 -6.24 11.18
C ALA A 132 14.18 -6.11 10.95
N SER A 133 14.72 -6.67 9.87
CA SER A 133 16.16 -6.65 9.59
C SER A 133 16.59 -5.41 8.81
N GLY A 134 15.63 -4.65 8.27
CA GLY A 134 15.92 -3.43 7.53
C GLY A 134 15.19 -3.36 6.20
N VAL A 135 15.75 -2.58 5.28
CA VAL A 135 15.12 -2.32 3.98
C VAL A 135 15.49 -3.41 2.99
N SER A 136 14.46 -4.04 2.40
CA SER A 136 14.61 -4.90 1.25
C SER A 136 14.14 -4.13 0.02
N ARG A 137 14.86 -4.29 -1.07
CA ARG A 137 14.53 -3.56 -2.29
C ARG A 137 13.98 -4.49 -3.33
N GLU A 138 12.78 -4.18 -3.83
CA GLU A 138 12.20 -4.89 -4.95
C GLU A 138 12.52 -4.15 -6.24
N LYS A 139 12.96 -4.89 -7.26
CA LYS A 139 13.22 -4.32 -8.58
C LYS A 139 12.07 -4.66 -9.50
N GLU A 140 11.56 -3.66 -10.14
CA GLU A 140 10.48 -3.80 -11.11
C GLU A 140 10.97 -4.32 -12.45
#